data_a3b2b91e034fc41a291287351cd230f4
#
_entry.id   a3b2b91e034fc41a291287351cd230f4
#
_cell.length_a   1.000
_cell.length_b   1.000
_cell.length_c   1.000
_cell.angle_alpha   90.00
_cell.angle_beta   90.00
_cell.angle_gamma   90.00
#
_symmetry.space_group_name_H-M   'P 1'
#
loop_
_entity.id
_entity.type
_entity.pdbx_description
1 polymer ?
#
loop_
_entity_poly.entity_id
_entity_poly.type
_entity_poly.pdbx_seq_one_letter_code
_entity_poly.pdbx_strand_id
1 'polypeptide(L)'
;EPRRAILDSFTKAHSAEYQAQAFIDLAVRLREQVGDSDRVERVVLHTSDHTHNVIGTGAGDPEKLDPGATRETLDHSVMYIFAVALQDGRLHHHDSYTPERAARPGTVRLWHRVETVEDPAWTAAYHHPDPARRAFGGRAEVHLAGGEVVEGELAVADAHPNGAAPFARPDYLDKLATLAEGVVEPAELDRFAALAGRLGELAPDELGGLTVAAGRLAGAAPDRRGIF
;
A
#
# COMPACT_ATOMS: atom_id res chain seq x y z
N GLU A 1 -5.17 -25.21 21.41
CA GLU A 1 -4.55 -23.93 21.77
C GLU A 1 -5.52 -22.79 21.44
N PRO A 2 -5.58 -21.71 22.25
CA PRO A 2 -6.39 -20.56 21.90
C PRO A 2 -5.85 -19.95 20.58
N ARG A 3 -6.75 -19.67 19.62
CA ARG A 3 -6.39 -19.00 18.38
C ARG A 3 -5.81 -17.62 18.69
N ARG A 4 -4.62 -17.35 18.19
CA ARG A 4 -3.98 -16.04 18.25
C ARG A 4 -4.21 -15.34 16.91
N ALA A 5 -5.34 -14.65 16.76
CA ALA A 5 -5.76 -14.02 15.50
C ALA A 5 -4.68 -13.12 14.88
N ILE A 6 -3.81 -12.51 15.69
CA ILE A 6 -2.71 -11.70 15.20
C ILE A 6 -1.72 -12.49 14.32
N LEU A 7 -1.58 -13.80 14.54
CA LEU A 7 -0.71 -14.66 13.73
C LEU A 7 -1.34 -15.03 12.38
N ASP A 8 -2.64 -14.78 12.22
CA ASP A 8 -3.37 -14.99 10.97
C ASP A 8 -3.51 -13.67 10.15
N SER A 9 -2.85 -12.58 10.60
CA SER A 9 -2.86 -11.28 9.92
C SER A 9 -1.59 -11.04 9.12
N PHE A 10 -1.69 -10.18 8.11
CA PHE A 10 -0.56 -9.82 7.27
C PHE A 10 -0.22 -8.34 7.41
N THR A 11 1.08 -8.03 7.52
CA THR A 11 1.55 -6.65 7.63
C THR A 11 1.60 -6.00 6.25
N LYS A 12 1.16 -4.74 6.17
CA LYS A 12 1.35 -3.91 4.99
C LYS A 12 2.77 -3.33 4.97
N ALA A 13 3.49 -3.49 3.87
CA ALA A 13 4.75 -2.77 3.65
C ALA A 13 4.48 -1.29 3.31
N HIS A 14 3.51 -1.06 2.43
CA HIS A 14 3.15 0.26 1.93
C HIS A 14 1.93 0.84 2.66
N SER A 15 1.88 2.17 2.76
CA SER A 15 0.75 2.91 3.37
C SER A 15 -0.41 3.04 2.38
N ALA A 16 -1.03 1.92 2.05
CA ALA A 16 -2.16 1.78 1.15
C ALA A 16 -3.06 0.62 1.59
N GLU A 17 -4.21 0.47 0.96
CA GLU A 17 -5.10 -0.66 1.16
C GLU A 17 -4.36 -1.99 0.88
N TYR A 18 -4.79 -3.11 1.52
CA TYR A 18 -4.04 -4.37 1.48
C TYR A 18 -3.99 -4.99 0.08
N GLN A 19 -5.09 -4.99 -0.67
CA GLN A 19 -5.17 -5.54 -2.01
C GLN A 19 -4.32 -4.75 -3.04
N ALA A 20 -3.89 -3.52 -2.69
CA ALA A 20 -2.99 -2.74 -3.51
C ALA A 20 -1.50 -3.10 -3.30
N GLN A 21 -1.13 -3.79 -2.21
CA GLN A 21 0.27 -4.03 -1.86
C GLN A 21 1.06 -4.72 -2.98
N ALA A 22 0.51 -5.81 -3.53
CA ALA A 22 1.14 -6.54 -4.63
C ALA A 22 1.22 -5.70 -5.91
N PHE A 23 0.23 -4.85 -6.19
CA PHE A 23 0.23 -3.98 -7.35
C PHE A 23 1.25 -2.85 -7.25
N ILE A 24 1.59 -2.39 -6.03
CA ILE A 24 2.68 -1.44 -5.81
C ILE A 24 4.02 -2.08 -6.18
N ASP A 25 4.30 -3.26 -5.64
CA ASP A 25 5.54 -3.99 -5.94
C ASP A 25 5.63 -4.34 -7.44
N LEU A 26 4.51 -4.72 -8.06
CA LEU A 26 4.44 -5.01 -9.49
C LEU A 26 4.71 -3.76 -10.34
N ALA A 27 4.11 -2.62 -10.01
CA ALA A 27 4.34 -1.35 -10.70
C ALA A 27 5.83 -0.94 -10.65
N VAL A 28 6.45 -1.09 -9.48
CA VAL A 28 7.90 -0.80 -9.30
C VAL A 28 8.74 -1.71 -10.19
N ARG A 29 8.41 -3.00 -10.31
CA ARG A 29 9.13 -3.96 -11.16
C ARG A 29 8.98 -3.66 -12.66
N LEU A 30 7.78 -3.27 -13.09
CA LEU A 30 7.50 -2.99 -14.50
C LEU A 30 8.10 -1.66 -14.96
N ARG A 31 8.41 -0.75 -14.03
CA ARG A 31 8.86 0.62 -14.30
C ARG A 31 10.04 0.69 -15.27
N GLU A 32 11.07 -0.15 -15.12
CA GLU A 32 12.25 -0.12 -15.99
C GLU A 32 11.90 -0.50 -17.43
N GLN A 33 11.00 -1.47 -17.62
CA GLN A 33 10.57 -1.92 -18.95
C GLN A 33 9.65 -0.90 -19.60
N VAL A 34 8.78 -0.25 -18.83
CA VAL A 34 7.89 0.83 -19.30
C VAL A 34 8.69 2.07 -19.68
N GLY A 35 9.72 2.41 -18.91
CA GLY A 35 10.55 3.60 -19.10
C GLY A 35 9.75 4.89 -18.88
N ASP A 36 9.50 5.65 -19.95
CA ASP A 36 8.71 6.88 -19.87
C ASP A 36 7.22 6.59 -19.74
N SER A 37 6.64 6.95 -18.58
CA SER A 37 5.21 6.77 -18.30
C SER A 37 4.28 7.59 -19.21
N ASP A 38 4.79 8.59 -19.91
CA ASP A 38 4.00 9.37 -20.88
C ASP A 38 3.64 8.54 -22.12
N ARG A 39 4.39 7.47 -22.40
CA ARG A 39 4.11 6.50 -23.46
C ARG A 39 2.98 5.54 -23.12
N VAL A 40 2.56 5.44 -21.89
CA VAL A 40 1.49 4.53 -21.47
C VAL A 40 0.15 5.01 -22.04
N GLU A 41 -0.51 4.18 -22.82
CA GLU A 41 -1.83 4.45 -23.40
C GLU A 41 -2.96 3.84 -22.59
N ARG A 42 -2.72 2.67 -21.98
CA ARG A 42 -3.69 1.94 -21.16
C ARG A 42 -2.97 1.02 -20.19
N VAL A 43 -3.55 0.82 -19.01
CA VAL A 43 -3.14 -0.23 -18.06
C VAL A 43 -4.36 -1.04 -17.69
N VAL A 44 -4.25 -2.37 -17.76
CA VAL A 44 -5.30 -3.30 -17.33
C VAL A 44 -4.74 -4.12 -16.16
N LEU A 45 -5.40 -4.03 -15.02
CA LEU A 45 -5.09 -4.82 -13.83
C LEU A 45 -6.13 -5.95 -13.70
N HIS A 46 -5.74 -7.17 -14.00
CA HIS A 46 -6.56 -8.37 -13.82
C HIS A 46 -6.44 -8.83 -12.37
N THR A 47 -7.54 -8.88 -11.65
CA THR A 47 -7.54 -9.12 -10.21
C THR A 47 -8.81 -9.84 -9.74
N SER A 48 -8.95 -10.04 -8.42
CA SER A 48 -10.14 -10.65 -7.82
C SER A 48 -11.36 -9.74 -7.91
N ASP A 49 -12.56 -10.34 -7.87
CA ASP A 49 -13.84 -9.62 -7.74
C ASP A 49 -13.80 -8.61 -6.58
N HIS A 50 -13.29 -9.04 -5.43
CA HIS A 50 -13.20 -8.17 -4.25
C HIS A 50 -12.33 -6.92 -4.52
N THR A 51 -11.13 -7.10 -5.06
CA THR A 51 -10.23 -5.97 -5.39
C THR A 51 -10.85 -5.05 -6.44
N HIS A 52 -11.44 -5.64 -7.49
CA HIS A 52 -12.09 -4.89 -8.57
C HIS A 52 -13.22 -4.00 -8.04
N ASN A 53 -14.10 -4.54 -7.19
CA ASN A 53 -15.30 -3.85 -6.71
C ASN A 53 -15.05 -2.98 -5.46
N VAL A 54 -13.93 -3.12 -4.74
CA VAL A 54 -13.66 -2.32 -3.53
C VAL A 54 -12.72 -1.16 -3.82
N ILE A 55 -11.58 -1.42 -4.46
CA ILE A 55 -10.55 -0.39 -4.70
C ILE A 55 -10.27 -0.13 -6.17
N GLY A 56 -10.91 -0.88 -7.07
CA GLY A 56 -10.76 -0.78 -8.51
C GLY A 56 -11.87 0.01 -9.19
N THR A 57 -11.89 -0.05 -10.51
CA THR A 57 -12.89 0.63 -11.35
C THR A 57 -14.30 0.07 -11.20
N GLY A 58 -14.45 -1.17 -10.75
CA GLY A 58 -15.74 -1.80 -10.45
C GLY A 58 -16.45 -1.23 -9.23
N ALA A 59 -15.75 -0.49 -8.37
CA ALA A 59 -16.35 0.18 -7.20
C ALA A 59 -17.43 1.20 -7.59
N GLY A 60 -17.39 1.74 -8.81
CA GLY A 60 -18.34 2.77 -9.27
C GLY A 60 -18.25 4.08 -8.48
N ASP A 61 -17.14 4.30 -7.79
CA ASP A 61 -16.89 5.46 -6.95
C ASP A 61 -16.06 6.50 -7.71
N PRO A 62 -16.65 7.63 -8.13
CA PRO A 62 -15.95 8.65 -8.91
C PRO A 62 -14.84 9.35 -8.12
N GLU A 63 -14.90 9.38 -6.79
CA GLU A 63 -13.85 10.01 -5.98
C GLU A 63 -12.51 9.29 -6.13
N LYS A 64 -12.52 8.00 -6.48
CA LYS A 64 -11.31 7.23 -6.76
C LYS A 64 -10.55 7.69 -8.01
N LEU A 65 -11.14 8.59 -8.80
CA LEU A 65 -10.53 9.22 -9.98
C LEU A 65 -10.47 10.75 -9.85
N ASP A 66 -10.75 11.30 -8.67
CA ASP A 66 -10.76 12.75 -8.42
C ASP A 66 -9.38 13.22 -7.87
N PRO A 67 -8.64 14.07 -8.57
CA PRO A 67 -7.39 14.68 -8.07
C PRO A 67 -7.56 15.52 -6.80
N GLY A 68 -8.78 15.94 -6.49
CA GLY A 68 -9.13 16.65 -5.27
C GLY A 68 -9.54 15.74 -4.10
N ALA A 69 -9.55 14.43 -4.30
CA ALA A 69 -9.95 13.48 -3.27
C ALA A 69 -9.02 13.50 -2.05
N THR A 70 -9.57 13.06 -0.91
CA THR A 70 -8.79 12.96 0.32
C THR A 70 -7.72 11.86 0.24
N ARG A 71 -6.72 11.95 1.12
CA ARG A 71 -5.71 10.90 1.24
C ARG A 71 -6.33 9.51 1.47
N GLU A 72 -7.37 9.45 2.28
CA GLU A 72 -8.09 8.21 2.62
C GLU A 72 -8.79 7.60 1.40
N THR A 73 -9.27 8.42 0.48
CA THR A 73 -9.82 7.96 -0.81
C THR A 73 -8.70 7.50 -1.74
N LEU A 74 -7.60 8.28 -1.83
CA LEU A 74 -6.48 7.96 -2.71
C LEU A 74 -5.77 6.66 -2.32
N ASP A 75 -5.64 6.35 -1.02
CA ASP A 75 -5.00 5.11 -0.56
C ASP A 75 -5.90 3.85 -0.72
N HIS A 76 -7.14 4.05 -1.17
CA HIS A 76 -8.12 3.05 -1.58
C HIS A 76 -8.47 3.12 -3.08
N SER A 77 -7.63 3.77 -3.89
CA SER A 77 -7.72 3.76 -5.37
C SER A 77 -6.52 3.03 -5.94
N VAL A 78 -6.70 1.76 -6.34
CA VAL A 78 -5.60 0.99 -6.94
C VAL A 78 -5.10 1.62 -8.23
N MET A 79 -5.96 2.35 -8.95
CA MET A 79 -5.61 3.08 -10.17
C MET A 79 -4.60 4.19 -9.86
N TYR A 80 -4.87 5.01 -8.82
CA TYR A 80 -3.96 6.04 -8.34
C TYR A 80 -2.64 5.45 -7.85
N ILE A 81 -2.75 4.46 -6.96
CA ILE A 81 -1.63 3.80 -6.30
C ILE A 81 -0.67 3.20 -7.34
N PHE A 82 -1.20 2.46 -8.33
CA PHE A 82 -0.39 1.88 -9.40
C PHE A 82 0.30 2.95 -10.24
N ALA A 83 -0.43 4.00 -10.64
CA ALA A 83 0.13 5.10 -11.44
C ALA A 83 1.28 5.80 -10.72
N VAL A 84 1.13 6.10 -9.42
CA VAL A 84 2.17 6.75 -8.62
C VAL A 84 3.38 5.83 -8.43
N ALA A 85 3.15 4.56 -8.08
CA ALA A 85 4.23 3.59 -7.90
C ALA A 85 5.04 3.37 -9.21
N LEU A 86 4.36 3.32 -10.35
CA LEU A 86 5.00 3.21 -11.66
C LEU A 86 5.85 4.44 -11.99
N GLN A 87 5.35 5.65 -11.70
CA GLN A 87 6.07 6.90 -11.96
C GLN A 87 7.27 7.12 -11.04
N ASP A 88 7.09 6.88 -9.73
CA ASP A 88 8.06 7.24 -8.71
C ASP A 88 9.02 6.09 -8.35
N GLY A 89 8.71 4.83 -8.75
CA GLY A 89 9.44 3.65 -8.33
C GLY A 89 9.29 3.32 -6.84
N ARG A 90 8.32 3.96 -6.18
CA ARG A 90 7.97 3.76 -4.77
C ARG A 90 6.59 4.33 -4.46
N LEU A 91 6.04 3.93 -3.32
CA LEU A 91 4.88 4.59 -2.72
C LEU A 91 5.27 5.10 -1.32
N HIS A 92 5.45 6.42 -1.17
CA HIS A 92 5.81 7.04 0.09
C HIS A 92 4.56 7.39 0.89
N HIS A 93 4.57 7.14 2.21
CA HIS A 93 3.41 7.29 3.10
C HIS A 93 2.84 8.71 3.18
N HIS A 94 3.63 9.73 2.88
CA HIS A 94 3.23 11.14 2.85
C HIS A 94 3.33 11.72 1.44
N ASP A 95 4.53 11.74 0.83
CA ASP A 95 4.80 12.46 -0.42
C ASP A 95 3.96 11.98 -1.60
N SER A 96 3.60 10.69 -1.61
CA SER A 96 2.76 10.12 -2.66
C SER A 96 1.30 10.56 -2.60
N TYR A 97 0.86 11.19 -1.50
CA TYR A 97 -0.53 11.56 -1.25
C TYR A 97 -0.75 13.06 -1.06
N THR A 98 0.26 13.90 -1.33
CA THR A 98 0.05 15.34 -1.28
C THR A 98 -0.90 15.80 -2.39
N PRO A 99 -1.71 16.84 -2.18
CA PRO A 99 -2.57 17.39 -3.22
C PRO A 99 -1.81 17.76 -4.49
N GLU A 100 -0.60 18.32 -4.35
CA GLU A 100 0.27 18.68 -5.46
C GLU A 100 0.74 17.45 -6.24
N ARG A 101 0.99 16.32 -5.55
CA ARG A 101 1.38 15.08 -6.21
C ARG A 101 0.21 14.46 -6.97
N ALA A 102 -0.98 14.44 -6.37
CA ALA A 102 -2.19 13.92 -6.99
C ALA A 102 -2.61 14.74 -8.22
N ALA A 103 -2.50 16.07 -8.14
CA ALA A 103 -2.92 16.99 -9.19
C ALA A 103 -1.89 17.13 -10.34
N ARG A 104 -0.74 16.47 -10.33
CA ARG A 104 0.23 16.56 -11.45
C ARG A 104 -0.41 16.07 -12.74
N PRO A 105 -0.37 16.87 -13.84
CA PRO A 105 -1.05 16.50 -15.09
C PRO A 105 -0.65 15.12 -15.63
N GLY A 106 0.64 14.75 -15.53
CA GLY A 106 1.13 13.43 -15.94
C GLY A 106 0.56 12.30 -15.08
N THR A 107 0.37 12.54 -13.77
CA THR A 107 -0.23 11.55 -12.86
C THR A 107 -1.71 11.36 -13.16
N VAL A 108 -2.46 12.46 -13.27
CA VAL A 108 -3.88 12.41 -13.61
C VAL A 108 -4.10 11.68 -14.94
N ARG A 109 -3.30 12.01 -15.95
CA ARG A 109 -3.37 11.33 -17.24
C ARG A 109 -3.11 9.83 -17.15
N LEU A 110 -2.06 9.41 -16.45
CA LEU A 110 -1.74 7.99 -16.27
C LEU A 110 -2.79 7.28 -15.43
N TRP A 111 -3.16 7.85 -14.30
CA TRP A 111 -4.15 7.33 -13.38
C TRP A 111 -5.49 7.00 -14.08
N HIS A 112 -5.98 7.91 -14.94
CA HIS A 112 -7.22 7.72 -15.69
C HIS A 112 -7.09 6.70 -16.85
N ARG A 113 -5.91 6.18 -17.10
CA ARG A 113 -5.65 5.08 -18.06
C ARG A 113 -5.54 3.72 -17.41
N VAL A 114 -5.60 3.68 -16.08
CA VAL A 114 -5.59 2.43 -15.31
C VAL A 114 -7.02 1.98 -15.06
N GLU A 115 -7.32 0.76 -15.46
CA GLU A 115 -8.58 0.09 -15.18
C GLU A 115 -8.33 -1.27 -14.55
N THR A 116 -9.31 -1.78 -13.83
CA THR A 116 -9.29 -3.13 -13.29
C THR A 116 -10.32 -4.01 -13.99
N VAL A 117 -10.03 -5.29 -14.11
CA VAL A 117 -10.92 -6.31 -14.65
C VAL A 117 -10.93 -7.49 -13.69
N GLU A 118 -12.13 -8.00 -13.36
CA GLU A 118 -12.22 -9.25 -12.64
C GLU A 118 -11.70 -10.39 -13.50
N ASP A 119 -10.86 -11.22 -12.88
CA ASP A 119 -10.44 -12.51 -13.43
C ASP A 119 -10.86 -13.61 -12.45
N PRO A 120 -11.72 -14.56 -12.87
CA PRO A 120 -12.22 -15.63 -12.00
C PRO A 120 -11.11 -16.48 -11.36
N ALA A 121 -9.95 -16.61 -11.99
CA ALA A 121 -8.81 -17.33 -11.41
C ALA A 121 -8.26 -16.60 -10.20
N TRP A 122 -8.13 -15.26 -10.27
CA TRP A 122 -7.72 -14.43 -9.14
C TRP A 122 -8.79 -14.37 -8.05
N THR A 123 -10.09 -14.38 -8.42
CA THR A 123 -11.20 -14.46 -7.45
C THR A 123 -11.15 -15.79 -6.68
N ALA A 124 -10.94 -16.90 -7.36
CA ALA A 124 -10.80 -18.20 -6.74
C ALA A 124 -9.57 -18.28 -5.83
N ALA A 125 -8.43 -17.69 -6.23
CA ALA A 125 -7.22 -17.64 -5.43
C ALA A 125 -7.39 -16.73 -4.19
N TYR A 126 -8.08 -15.60 -4.31
CA TYR A 126 -8.38 -14.71 -3.18
C TYR A 126 -9.15 -15.43 -2.07
N HIS A 127 -10.15 -16.23 -2.44
CA HIS A 127 -11.01 -16.98 -1.51
C HIS A 127 -10.51 -18.40 -1.23
N HIS A 128 -9.28 -18.73 -1.59
CA HIS A 128 -8.78 -20.10 -1.41
C HIS A 128 -8.88 -20.53 0.06
N PRO A 129 -9.43 -21.73 0.37
CA PRO A 129 -9.62 -22.19 1.75
C PRO A 129 -8.30 -22.38 2.50
N ASP A 130 -7.24 -22.78 1.80
CA ASP A 130 -5.89 -22.84 2.35
C ASP A 130 -5.25 -21.43 2.33
N PRO A 131 -4.95 -20.82 3.50
CA PRO A 131 -4.34 -19.50 3.57
C PRO A 131 -2.99 -19.40 2.84
N ALA A 132 -2.23 -20.48 2.78
CA ALA A 132 -0.93 -20.51 2.10
C ALA A 132 -1.04 -20.38 0.56
N ARG A 133 -2.24 -20.57 0.02
CA ARG A 133 -2.54 -20.49 -1.42
C ARG A 133 -3.37 -19.26 -1.79
N ARG A 134 -3.66 -18.40 -0.83
CA ARG A 134 -4.38 -17.14 -1.11
C ARG A 134 -3.51 -16.17 -1.89
N ALA A 135 -4.14 -15.50 -2.85
CA ALA A 135 -3.53 -14.44 -3.63
C ALA A 135 -4.34 -13.14 -3.47
N PHE A 136 -3.64 -12.04 -3.27
CA PHE A 136 -4.22 -10.70 -3.05
C PHE A 136 -3.80 -9.69 -4.11
N GLY A 137 -3.06 -10.13 -5.11
CA GLY A 137 -2.56 -9.33 -6.22
C GLY A 137 -3.28 -9.62 -7.53
N GLY A 138 -2.51 -9.70 -8.60
CA GLY A 138 -3.03 -9.89 -9.93
C GLY A 138 -1.97 -9.81 -11.01
N ARG A 139 -2.43 -9.67 -12.26
CA ARG A 139 -1.62 -9.45 -13.45
C ARG A 139 -1.85 -8.03 -13.98
N ALA A 140 -0.80 -7.39 -14.43
CA ALA A 140 -0.87 -6.09 -15.08
C ALA A 140 -0.44 -6.20 -16.54
N GLU A 141 -1.17 -5.53 -17.43
CA GLU A 141 -0.80 -5.26 -18.82
C GLU A 141 -0.65 -3.75 -18.99
N VAL A 142 0.53 -3.30 -19.39
CA VAL A 142 0.82 -1.88 -19.66
C VAL A 142 1.03 -1.73 -21.16
N HIS A 143 0.04 -1.16 -21.83
CA HIS A 143 0.05 -0.90 -23.27
C HIS A 143 0.74 0.43 -23.56
N LEU A 144 1.80 0.40 -24.36
CA LEU A 144 2.63 1.55 -24.70
C LEU A 144 2.31 2.06 -26.10
N ALA A 145 2.54 3.35 -26.31
CA ALA A 145 2.52 3.95 -27.64
C ALA A 145 3.48 3.19 -28.57
N GLY A 146 2.97 2.77 -29.73
CA GLY A 146 3.70 1.94 -30.68
C GLY A 146 3.35 0.45 -30.63
N GLY A 147 2.40 0.05 -29.76
CA GLY A 147 1.83 -1.29 -29.72
C GLY A 147 2.60 -2.31 -28.88
N GLU A 148 3.67 -1.90 -28.19
CA GLU A 148 4.37 -2.70 -27.21
C GLU A 148 3.48 -2.92 -25.96
N VAL A 149 3.49 -4.13 -25.39
CA VAL A 149 2.80 -4.44 -24.14
C VAL A 149 3.82 -4.98 -23.14
N VAL A 150 3.91 -4.35 -21.97
CA VAL A 150 4.72 -4.81 -20.84
C VAL A 150 3.80 -5.49 -19.85
N GLU A 151 4.11 -6.73 -19.50
CA GLU A 151 3.27 -7.56 -18.63
C GLU A 151 4.04 -8.05 -17.39
N GLY A 152 3.29 -8.31 -16.33
CA GLY A 152 3.79 -8.97 -15.14
C GLY A 152 2.66 -9.42 -14.23
N GLU A 153 2.97 -10.33 -13.32
CA GLU A 153 2.01 -10.81 -12.32
C GLU A 153 2.68 -10.96 -10.96
N LEU A 154 1.90 -10.80 -9.91
CA LEU A 154 2.32 -10.98 -8.54
C LEU A 154 1.14 -11.43 -7.68
N ALA A 155 1.22 -12.63 -7.13
CA ALA A 155 0.13 -13.20 -6.34
C ALA A 155 -0.01 -12.53 -4.96
N VAL A 156 1.12 -12.20 -4.33
CA VAL A 156 1.18 -11.55 -3.03
C VAL A 156 2.29 -10.51 -3.04
N ALA A 157 2.20 -9.51 -2.17
CA ALA A 157 3.25 -8.51 -1.99
C ALA A 157 4.58 -9.15 -1.54
N ASP A 158 5.69 -8.48 -1.82
CA ASP A 158 7.02 -8.97 -1.43
C ASP A 158 7.16 -9.19 0.08
N ALA A 159 6.59 -8.29 0.88
CA ALA A 159 6.61 -8.36 2.34
C ALA A 159 5.66 -9.42 2.95
N HIS A 160 4.79 -10.04 2.12
CA HIS A 160 3.90 -11.11 2.59
C HIS A 160 4.72 -12.33 3.03
N PRO A 161 4.27 -13.14 4.03
CA PRO A 161 4.99 -14.35 4.44
C PRO A 161 5.36 -15.33 3.31
N ASN A 162 4.57 -15.34 2.23
CA ASN A 162 4.83 -16.13 1.01
C ASN A 162 5.41 -15.27 -0.12
N GLY A 163 5.80 -14.04 0.15
CA GLY A 163 6.37 -13.10 -0.83
C GLY A 163 7.87 -13.33 -1.06
N ALA A 164 8.44 -12.53 -1.95
CA ALA A 164 9.87 -12.65 -2.30
C ALA A 164 10.81 -12.12 -1.21
N ALA A 165 10.35 -11.20 -0.37
CA ALA A 165 11.10 -10.60 0.75
C ALA A 165 10.19 -10.47 1.99
N PRO A 166 9.82 -11.60 2.63
CA PRO A 166 8.93 -11.57 3.79
C PRO A 166 9.48 -10.69 4.90
N PHE A 167 8.64 -9.85 5.49
CA PHE A 167 9.04 -8.98 6.58
C PHE A 167 9.55 -9.78 7.76
N ALA A 168 10.75 -9.42 8.21
CA ALA A 168 11.36 -9.83 9.47
C ALA A 168 11.39 -8.64 10.45
N ARG A 169 11.87 -8.87 11.67
CA ARG A 169 11.93 -7.83 12.69
C ARG A 169 12.64 -6.53 12.26
N PRO A 170 13.79 -6.57 11.56
CA PRO A 170 14.44 -5.34 11.08
C PRO A 170 13.51 -4.50 10.20
N ASP A 171 12.77 -5.13 9.27
CA ASP A 171 11.89 -4.43 8.33
C ASP A 171 10.75 -3.71 9.05
N TYR A 172 10.21 -4.30 10.13
CA TYR A 172 9.22 -3.62 10.98
C TYR A 172 9.79 -2.40 11.70
N LEU A 173 11.04 -2.49 12.18
CA LEU A 173 11.71 -1.38 12.85
C LEU A 173 12.05 -0.26 11.86
N ASP A 174 12.52 -0.59 10.67
CA ASP A 174 12.79 0.38 9.60
C ASP A 174 11.51 1.08 9.16
N LYS A 175 10.41 0.33 9.01
CA LYS A 175 9.10 0.91 8.73
C LYS A 175 8.63 1.83 9.86
N LEU A 176 8.79 1.43 11.12
CA LEU A 176 8.46 2.27 12.27
C LEU A 176 9.26 3.57 12.24
N ALA A 177 10.57 3.50 12.01
CA ALA A 177 11.44 4.66 11.92
C ALA A 177 11.01 5.60 10.78
N THR A 178 10.73 5.05 9.60
CA THR A 178 10.24 5.83 8.45
C THR A 178 8.92 6.55 8.74
N LEU A 179 7.95 5.87 9.37
CA LEU A 179 6.65 6.46 9.69
C LEU A 179 6.70 7.49 10.82
N ALA A 180 7.71 7.41 11.67
CA ALA A 180 7.91 8.27 12.83
C ALA A 180 8.80 9.50 12.53
N GLU A 181 9.39 9.57 11.33
CA GLU A 181 10.27 10.65 10.93
C GLU A 181 9.59 12.02 11.08
N GLY A 182 10.25 12.93 11.82
CA GLY A 182 9.72 14.26 12.12
C GLY A 182 8.57 14.31 13.14
N VAL A 183 8.14 13.15 13.68
CA VAL A 183 7.04 13.04 14.65
C VAL A 183 7.53 12.56 16.02
N VAL A 184 8.46 11.61 16.02
CA VAL A 184 9.00 11.01 17.25
C VAL A 184 10.51 11.18 17.25
N GLU A 185 11.06 11.59 18.41
CA GLU A 185 12.51 11.72 18.57
C GLU A 185 13.21 10.35 18.49
N PRO A 186 14.38 10.24 17.84
CA PRO A 186 15.09 8.97 17.67
C PRO A 186 15.33 8.21 18.97
N ALA A 187 15.70 8.89 20.05
CA ALA A 187 15.92 8.26 21.36
C ALA A 187 14.64 7.63 21.93
N GLU A 188 13.49 8.21 21.64
CA GLU A 188 12.19 7.66 22.06
C GLU A 188 11.81 6.45 21.22
N LEU A 189 12.12 6.44 19.92
CA LEU A 189 11.95 5.25 19.08
C LEU A 189 12.82 4.08 19.55
N ASP A 190 14.08 4.36 19.89
CA ASP A 190 15.01 3.36 20.42
C ASP A 190 14.48 2.77 21.74
N ARG A 191 14.02 3.63 22.64
CA ARG A 191 13.40 3.22 23.92
C ARG A 191 12.19 2.32 23.69
N PHE A 192 11.29 2.75 22.81
CA PHE A 192 10.08 1.99 22.46
C PHE A 192 10.44 0.64 21.83
N ALA A 193 11.33 0.61 20.83
CA ALA A 193 11.76 -0.59 20.16
C ALA A 193 12.41 -1.60 21.10
N ALA A 194 13.21 -1.13 22.07
CA ALA A 194 13.82 -1.95 23.11
C ALA A 194 12.75 -2.60 24.02
N LEU A 195 11.76 -1.82 24.49
CA LEU A 195 10.65 -2.35 25.30
C LEU A 195 9.77 -3.33 24.51
N ALA A 196 9.37 -2.95 23.29
CA ALA A 196 8.57 -3.81 22.43
C ALA A 196 9.30 -5.13 22.10
N GLY A 197 10.64 -5.10 22.06
CA GLY A 197 11.47 -6.28 21.85
C GLY A 197 11.39 -7.34 22.93
N ARG A 198 11.05 -6.94 24.13
CA ARG A 198 10.91 -7.82 25.31
C ARG A 198 9.47 -7.82 25.88
N LEU A 199 8.47 -7.55 25.03
CA LEU A 199 7.07 -7.46 25.43
C LEU A 199 6.60 -8.62 26.32
N GLY A 200 7.04 -9.85 25.99
CA GLY A 200 6.67 -11.06 26.76
C GLY A 200 7.31 -11.16 28.14
N GLU A 201 8.27 -10.30 28.45
CA GLU A 201 9.04 -10.28 29.71
C GLU A 201 8.64 -9.10 30.61
N LEU A 202 7.82 -8.16 30.09
CA LEU A 202 7.44 -6.95 30.81
C LEU A 202 6.50 -7.28 31.97
N ALA A 203 6.78 -6.69 33.13
CA ALA A 203 5.85 -6.67 34.24
C ALA A 203 4.64 -5.75 33.94
N PRO A 204 3.48 -5.95 34.61
CA PRO A 204 2.28 -5.15 34.35
C PRO A 204 2.47 -3.65 34.50
N ASP A 205 3.33 -3.20 35.43
CA ASP A 205 3.67 -1.79 35.65
C ASP A 205 4.60 -1.21 34.60
N GLU A 206 5.33 -2.05 33.84
CA GLU A 206 6.18 -1.61 32.73
C GLU A 206 5.39 -1.39 31.42
N LEU A 207 4.17 -1.95 31.30
CA LEU A 207 3.35 -1.85 30.06
C LEU A 207 3.02 -0.41 29.67
N GLY A 208 2.91 0.51 30.64
CA GLY A 208 2.75 1.93 30.40
C GLY A 208 3.88 2.55 29.59
N GLY A 209 5.08 1.97 29.67
CA GLY A 209 6.25 2.36 28.88
C GLY A 209 6.13 2.10 27.38
N LEU A 210 5.17 1.29 26.94
CA LEU A 210 4.88 1.06 25.51
C LEU A 210 4.09 2.22 24.87
N THR A 211 3.73 3.24 25.62
CA THR A 211 3.19 4.47 25.06
C THR A 211 4.35 5.30 24.47
N VAL A 212 4.24 5.61 23.17
CA VAL A 212 5.23 6.46 22.49
C VAL A 212 4.94 7.93 22.80
N ALA A 213 5.95 8.65 23.31
CA ALA A 213 5.87 10.09 23.46
C ALA A 213 6.13 10.75 22.10
N ALA A 214 5.07 11.11 21.40
CA ALA A 214 5.19 11.94 20.20
C ALA A 214 5.50 13.38 20.63
N GLY A 215 6.47 14.01 19.95
CA GLY A 215 6.67 15.44 19.99
C GLY A 215 5.42 16.19 19.50
N ARG A 216 5.48 17.50 19.32
CA ARG A 216 4.38 18.24 18.70
C ARG A 216 4.06 17.60 17.36
N LEU A 217 2.86 17.07 17.21
CA LEU A 217 2.31 16.70 15.91
C LEU A 217 2.29 17.97 15.07
N ALA A 218 3.26 18.11 14.17
CA ALA A 218 3.35 19.25 13.29
C ALA A 218 2.06 19.29 12.45
N GLY A 219 1.25 20.32 12.61
CA GLY A 219 0.04 20.51 11.80
C GLY A 219 -1.28 20.06 12.43
N ALA A 220 -1.35 19.73 13.71
CA ALA A 220 -2.61 19.71 14.42
C ALA A 220 -3.15 21.15 14.51
N ALA A 221 -3.85 21.58 13.46
CA ALA A 221 -4.63 22.81 13.55
C ALA A 221 -5.66 22.62 14.69
N PRO A 222 -5.80 23.59 15.61
CA PRO A 222 -6.67 23.45 16.77
C PRO A 222 -8.17 23.29 16.45
N ASP A 223 -8.55 23.28 15.17
CA ASP A 223 -9.93 23.34 14.70
C ASP A 223 -10.34 22.18 13.78
N ARG A 224 -9.56 21.11 13.66
CA ARG A 224 -10.08 19.91 13.00
C ARG A 224 -11.00 19.20 13.99
N ARG A 225 -12.30 19.45 13.84
CA ARG A 225 -13.32 18.57 14.43
C ARG A 225 -13.01 17.17 13.95
N GLY A 226 -12.72 16.29 14.90
CA GLY A 226 -12.54 14.88 14.61
C GLY A 226 -13.81 14.29 13.96
N ILE A 227 -13.67 13.13 13.39
CA ILE A 227 -14.77 12.35 12.78
C ILE A 227 -15.78 11.88 13.86
N PHE A 228 -15.58 12.26 15.13
CA PHE A 228 -16.43 11.93 16.27
C PHE A 228 -17.01 13.19 16.89
#